data_fa6cbb5ca709896de580a0f7e0017e8a
#
_entry.id   fa6cbb5ca709896de580a0f7e0017e8a
#
_cell.length_a   1.000
_cell.length_b   1.000
_cell.length_c   1.000
_cell.angle_alpha   90.00
_cell.angle_beta   90.00
_cell.angle_gamma   90.00
#
_symmetry.space_group_name_H-M   'P 1'
#
loop_
_entity.id
_entity.type
_entity.pdbx_description
1 polymer ?
#
loop_
_entity_poly.entity_id
_entity_poly.type
_entity_poly.pdbx_seq_one_letter_code
_entity_poly.pdbx_strand_id
1 'polypeptide(L)'
;MMEDELEELENEKINLNTWKKLFKVIFKSKKALIRMLIAVIIMTCIDIFYPLLNKYALETFFGENPDFSMRYLFYGLYALVALGMGISVWSFIRAASIVEEQTTYDIRIEAFRHLQELSFSYYDTTQSGWIMARMTSDTRKLASIISWGLVDFLWGFMLMIGILVASIIIDWRLALILVALIPIFFFL
;
A
#
# COMPACT_ATOMS: atom_id res chain seq x y z
N MET A 1 1.56 -23.78 -29.26
CA MET A 1 2.80 -23.15 -28.79
C MET A 1 2.52 -21.96 -27.87
N MET A 2 1.79 -20.92 -28.28
CA MET A 2 1.40 -19.79 -27.39
C MET A 2 0.22 -20.14 -26.48
N GLU A 3 -0.68 -21.00 -26.91
CA GLU A 3 -1.78 -21.55 -26.08
C GLU A 3 -1.26 -22.57 -25.06
N ASP A 4 -0.31 -23.42 -25.42
CA ASP A 4 0.33 -24.37 -24.51
C ASP A 4 1.14 -23.66 -23.42
N GLU A 5 1.82 -22.53 -23.75
CA GLU A 5 2.50 -21.67 -22.79
C GLU A 5 1.53 -20.96 -21.83
N LEU A 6 0.35 -20.59 -22.29
CA LEU A 6 -0.69 -19.98 -21.46
C LEU A 6 -1.34 -21.00 -20.51
N GLU A 7 -1.57 -22.25 -20.97
CA GLU A 7 -2.04 -23.35 -20.11
C GLU A 7 -1.01 -23.77 -19.06
N GLU A 8 0.30 -23.76 -19.39
CA GLU A 8 1.35 -23.99 -18.39
C GLU A 8 1.40 -22.88 -17.34
N LEU A 9 1.17 -21.62 -17.71
CA LEU A 9 1.13 -20.49 -16.78
C LEU A 9 -0.12 -20.51 -15.88
N GLU A 10 -1.27 -20.99 -16.36
CA GLU A 10 -2.49 -21.17 -15.57
C GLU A 10 -2.39 -22.32 -14.56
N ASN A 11 -1.58 -23.35 -14.86
CA ASN A 11 -1.35 -24.51 -13.99
C ASN A 11 -0.20 -24.35 -12.99
N GLU A 12 0.61 -23.29 -13.05
CA GLU A 12 1.63 -23.03 -12.04
C GLU A 12 0.98 -22.66 -10.70
N LYS A 13 0.81 -23.66 -9.84
CA LYS A 13 0.40 -23.47 -8.45
C LYS A 13 1.28 -22.40 -7.81
N ILE A 14 0.66 -21.37 -7.27
CA ILE A 14 1.30 -20.27 -6.53
C ILE A 14 2.35 -20.88 -5.57
N ASN A 15 3.63 -20.73 -5.91
CA ASN A 15 4.71 -21.29 -5.12
C ASN A 15 4.97 -20.42 -3.88
N LEU A 16 4.38 -20.82 -2.75
CA LEU A 16 4.52 -20.12 -1.46
C LEU A 16 6.00 -19.87 -1.07
N ASN A 17 6.94 -20.71 -1.54
CA ASN A 17 8.37 -20.50 -1.28
C ASN A 17 8.91 -19.28 -2.03
N THR A 18 8.41 -19.01 -3.25
CA THR A 18 8.76 -17.81 -4.02
C THR A 18 8.26 -16.56 -3.32
N TRP A 19 7.02 -16.56 -2.84
CA TRP A 19 6.47 -15.45 -2.05
C TRP A 19 7.25 -15.20 -0.76
N LYS A 20 7.65 -16.25 -0.03
CA LYS A 20 8.51 -16.12 1.17
C LYS A 20 9.84 -15.46 0.86
N LYS A 21 10.48 -15.81 -0.26
CA LYS A 21 11.75 -15.18 -0.70
C LYS A 21 11.54 -13.70 -1.01
N LEU A 22 10.48 -13.34 -1.74
CA LEU A 22 10.15 -11.96 -2.08
C LEU A 22 9.87 -11.11 -0.84
N PHE A 23 9.05 -11.60 0.09
CA PHE A 23 8.83 -10.91 1.37
C PHE A 23 10.12 -10.73 2.17
N LYS A 24 11.01 -11.72 2.18
CA LYS A 24 12.31 -11.62 2.85
C LYS A 24 13.17 -10.49 2.29
N VAL A 25 13.10 -10.24 0.97
CA VAL A 25 13.82 -9.13 0.32
C VAL A 25 13.25 -7.79 0.78
N ILE A 26 11.92 -7.62 0.78
CA ILE A 26 11.25 -6.39 1.22
C ILE A 26 11.58 -6.08 2.68
N PHE A 27 11.56 -7.08 3.56
CA PHE A 27 11.86 -6.92 4.99
C PHE A 27 13.32 -6.55 5.29
N LYS A 28 14.23 -6.54 4.30
CA LYS A 28 15.57 -5.96 4.47
C LYS A 28 15.52 -4.44 4.68
N SER A 29 14.54 -3.76 4.09
CA SER A 29 14.35 -2.30 4.16
C SER A 29 13.58 -1.84 5.40
N LYS A 30 13.89 -2.39 6.59
CA LYS A 30 13.15 -2.16 7.84
C LYS A 30 12.86 -0.69 8.16
N LYS A 31 13.86 0.21 7.95
CA LYS A 31 13.72 1.64 8.24
C LYS A 31 12.67 2.31 7.33
N ALA A 32 12.64 1.96 6.05
CA ALA A 32 11.67 2.48 5.11
C ALA A 32 10.26 1.94 5.41
N LEU A 33 10.15 0.63 5.73
CA LEU A 33 8.89 0.00 6.14
C LEU A 33 8.32 0.63 7.42
N ILE A 34 9.14 0.86 8.44
CA ILE A 34 8.69 1.51 9.68
C ILE A 34 8.20 2.94 9.40
N ARG A 35 8.94 3.70 8.58
CA ARG A 35 8.52 5.06 8.18
C ARG A 35 7.19 5.04 7.43
N MET A 36 7.01 4.07 6.52
CA MET A 36 5.79 3.86 5.78
C MET A 36 4.61 3.54 6.72
N LEU A 37 4.80 2.62 7.68
CA LEU A 37 3.78 2.29 8.69
C LEU A 37 3.38 3.50 9.54
N ILE A 38 4.35 4.29 10.02
CA ILE A 38 4.08 5.51 10.79
C ILE A 38 3.26 6.49 9.94
N ALA A 39 3.64 6.71 8.68
CA ALA A 39 2.92 7.61 7.80
C ALA A 39 1.48 7.13 7.54
N VAL A 40 1.26 5.82 7.33
CA VAL A 40 -0.08 5.23 7.16
C VAL A 40 -0.93 5.42 8.42
N ILE A 41 -0.38 5.19 9.60
CA ILE A 41 -1.10 5.40 10.86
C ILE A 41 -1.54 6.86 11.01
N ILE A 42 -0.65 7.82 10.73
CA ILE A 42 -0.97 9.25 10.79
C ILE A 42 -2.07 9.59 9.77
N MET A 43 -1.94 9.12 8.53
CA MET A 43 -2.96 9.31 7.49
C MET A 43 -4.32 8.78 7.93
N THR A 44 -4.37 7.54 8.43
CA THR A 44 -5.61 6.92 8.93
C THR A 44 -6.23 7.71 10.07
N CYS A 45 -5.42 8.20 11.02
CA CYS A 45 -5.92 9.06 12.10
C CYS A 45 -6.55 10.34 11.55
N ILE A 46 -5.92 10.96 10.54
CA ILE A 46 -6.45 12.18 9.88
C ILE A 46 -7.75 11.86 9.12
N ASP A 47 -7.79 10.74 8.39
CA ASP A 47 -8.97 10.30 7.63
C ASP A 47 -10.20 10.08 8.55
N ILE A 48 -9.98 9.59 9.77
CA ILE A 48 -11.04 9.42 10.76
C ILE A 48 -11.45 10.75 11.39
N PHE A 49 -10.48 11.63 11.63
CA PHE A 49 -10.70 12.91 12.28
C PHE A 49 -11.40 13.94 11.37
N TYR A 50 -11.17 13.86 10.07
CA TYR A 50 -11.69 14.80 9.08
C TYR A 50 -13.22 14.87 9.03
N PRO A 51 -13.98 13.76 9.00
CA PRO A 51 -15.44 13.78 9.09
C PRO A 51 -15.96 14.36 10.39
N LEU A 52 -15.25 14.17 11.51
CA LEU A 52 -15.63 14.75 12.80
C LEU A 52 -15.49 16.27 12.80
N LEU A 53 -14.42 16.80 12.19
CA LEU A 53 -14.25 18.24 11.99
C LEU A 53 -15.36 18.82 11.11
N ASN A 54 -15.72 18.13 10.02
CA ASN A 54 -16.80 18.57 9.15
C ASN A 54 -18.16 18.57 9.88
N LYS A 55 -18.45 17.54 10.67
CA LYS A 55 -19.64 17.48 11.51
C LYS A 55 -19.70 18.68 12.45
N TYR A 56 -18.60 18.94 13.17
CA TYR A 56 -18.51 20.10 14.07
C TYR A 56 -18.75 21.42 13.33
N ALA A 57 -18.17 21.59 12.14
CA ALA A 57 -18.38 22.79 11.32
C ALA A 57 -19.83 22.97 10.91
N LEU A 58 -20.50 21.89 10.49
CA LEU A 58 -21.92 21.96 10.08
C LEU A 58 -22.82 22.28 11.26
N GLU A 59 -22.60 21.69 12.42
CA GLU A 59 -23.42 21.96 13.61
C GLU A 59 -23.20 23.36 14.18
N THR A 60 -21.94 23.85 14.19
CA THR A 60 -21.58 25.12 14.83
C THR A 60 -21.82 26.33 13.93
N PHE A 61 -21.49 26.23 12.64
CA PHE A 61 -21.57 27.39 11.72
C PHE A 61 -22.83 27.41 10.87
N PHE A 62 -23.50 26.27 10.67
CA PHE A 62 -24.67 26.13 9.82
C PHE A 62 -25.90 25.56 10.57
N GLY A 63 -25.83 25.37 11.88
CA GLY A 63 -26.92 24.93 12.72
C GLY A 63 -27.99 26.05 12.94
N GLU A 64 -29.03 25.75 13.71
CA GLU A 64 -30.14 26.70 13.98
C GLU A 64 -29.70 28.00 14.67
N ASN A 65 -28.62 27.94 15.47
CA ASN A 65 -28.02 29.09 16.15
C ASN A 65 -26.52 29.17 15.81
N PRO A 66 -26.12 29.77 14.68
CA PRO A 66 -24.74 29.78 14.24
C PRO A 66 -23.82 30.58 15.16
N ASP A 67 -22.76 29.96 15.67
CA ASP A 67 -21.74 30.63 16.48
C ASP A 67 -20.42 30.75 15.69
N PHE A 68 -20.02 31.97 15.38
CA PHE A 68 -18.80 32.29 14.65
C PHE A 68 -17.63 32.71 15.55
N SER A 69 -17.77 32.62 16.87
CA SER A 69 -16.72 33.08 17.82
C SER A 69 -15.40 32.35 17.63
N MET A 70 -15.45 31.05 17.35
CA MET A 70 -14.28 30.17 17.19
C MET A 70 -13.82 29.94 15.73
N ARG A 71 -14.35 30.70 14.76
CA ARG A 71 -14.07 30.48 13.33
C ARG A 71 -12.59 30.50 12.97
N TYR A 72 -11.79 31.40 13.54
CA TYR A 72 -10.36 31.50 13.24
C TYR A 72 -9.56 30.33 13.79
N LEU A 73 -9.93 29.85 14.99
CA LEU A 73 -9.34 28.63 15.58
C LEU A 73 -9.66 27.42 14.70
N PHE A 74 -10.90 27.31 14.25
CA PHE A 74 -11.34 26.25 13.34
C PHE A 74 -10.57 26.27 12.01
N TYR A 75 -10.41 27.43 11.38
CA TYR A 75 -9.64 27.56 10.14
C TYR A 75 -8.17 27.17 10.35
N GLY A 76 -7.56 27.57 11.48
CA GLY A 76 -6.21 27.18 11.85
C GLY A 76 -6.06 25.67 12.04
N LEU A 77 -7.01 25.05 12.74
CA LEU A 77 -7.03 23.60 12.94
C LEU A 77 -7.21 22.85 11.62
N TYR A 78 -8.12 23.29 10.77
CA TYR A 78 -8.38 22.69 9.47
C TYR A 78 -7.15 22.78 8.55
N ALA A 79 -6.49 23.94 8.53
CA ALA A 79 -5.24 24.13 7.79
C ALA A 79 -4.11 23.23 8.32
N LEU A 80 -4.00 23.05 9.65
CA LEU A 80 -3.02 22.17 10.28
C LEU A 80 -3.26 20.72 9.89
N VAL A 81 -4.51 20.25 9.91
CA VAL A 81 -4.90 18.89 9.50
C VAL A 81 -4.59 18.69 8.02
N ALA A 82 -4.91 19.66 7.16
CA ALA A 82 -4.61 19.59 5.72
C ALA A 82 -3.09 19.52 5.44
N LEU A 83 -2.29 20.33 6.14
CA LEU A 83 -0.82 20.29 6.05
C LEU A 83 -0.26 18.95 6.57
N GLY A 84 -0.79 18.47 7.70
CA GLY A 84 -0.42 17.17 8.27
C GLY A 84 -0.69 16.03 7.29
N MET A 85 -1.83 16.05 6.61
CA MET A 85 -2.18 15.08 5.57
C MET A 85 -1.17 15.16 4.41
N GLY A 86 -0.89 16.34 3.89
CA GLY A 86 0.08 16.53 2.79
C GLY A 86 1.48 16.00 3.13
N ILE A 87 1.98 16.30 4.33
CA ILE A 87 3.29 15.81 4.81
C ILE A 87 3.28 14.29 4.97
N SER A 88 2.19 13.73 5.49
CA SER A 88 2.05 12.27 5.68
C SER A 88 2.02 11.54 4.35
N VAL A 89 1.25 12.00 3.37
CA VAL A 89 1.20 11.46 2.00
C VAL A 89 2.57 11.54 1.34
N TRP A 90 3.25 12.67 1.42
CA TRP A 90 4.59 12.83 0.87
C TRP A 90 5.60 11.85 1.51
N SER A 91 5.59 11.75 2.85
CA SER A 91 6.46 10.83 3.60
C SER A 91 6.21 9.38 3.23
N PHE A 92 4.95 9.02 3.07
CA PHE A 92 4.48 7.70 2.66
C PHE A 92 4.97 7.32 1.26
N ILE A 93 4.69 8.16 0.24
CA ILE A 93 5.13 7.93 -1.13
C ILE A 93 6.65 7.79 -1.20
N ARG A 94 7.40 8.65 -0.50
CA ARG A 94 8.86 8.59 -0.46
C ARG A 94 9.36 7.29 0.19
N ALA A 95 8.72 6.83 1.26
CA ALA A 95 9.09 5.57 1.91
C ALA A 95 8.79 4.37 1.00
N ALA A 96 7.63 4.36 0.32
CA ALA A 96 7.24 3.32 -0.62
C ALA A 96 8.22 3.23 -1.81
N SER A 97 8.60 4.38 -2.40
CA SER A 97 9.59 4.44 -3.48
C SER A 97 10.96 3.89 -3.05
N ILE A 98 11.41 4.15 -1.82
CA ILE A 98 12.66 3.59 -1.29
C ILE A 98 12.56 2.05 -1.19
N VAL A 99 11.43 1.53 -0.74
CA VAL A 99 11.20 0.07 -0.66
C VAL A 99 11.23 -0.54 -2.06
N GLU A 100 10.56 0.08 -3.04
CA GLU A 100 10.55 -0.36 -4.43
C GLU A 100 11.95 -0.37 -5.05
N GLU A 101 12.72 0.72 -4.90
CA GLU A 101 14.07 0.83 -5.44
C GLU A 101 15.03 -0.21 -4.84
N GLN A 102 14.98 -0.39 -3.52
CA GLN A 102 15.81 -1.40 -2.83
C GLN A 102 15.42 -2.83 -3.22
N THR A 103 14.12 -3.09 -3.32
CA THR A 103 13.62 -4.41 -3.77
C THR A 103 14.05 -4.69 -5.20
N THR A 104 13.94 -3.72 -6.11
CA THR A 104 14.41 -3.82 -7.49
C THR A 104 15.91 -4.12 -7.56
N TYR A 105 16.70 -3.41 -6.76
CA TYR A 105 18.16 -3.60 -6.68
C TYR A 105 18.51 -5.01 -6.19
N ASP A 106 17.91 -5.45 -5.09
CA ASP A 106 18.19 -6.77 -4.51
C ASP A 106 17.80 -7.91 -5.48
N ILE A 107 16.63 -7.80 -6.14
CA ILE A 107 16.20 -8.79 -7.14
C ILE A 107 17.17 -8.84 -8.32
N ARG A 108 17.62 -7.68 -8.81
CA ARG A 108 18.57 -7.62 -9.92
C ARG A 108 19.91 -8.25 -9.58
N ILE A 109 20.45 -7.99 -8.40
CA ILE A 109 21.71 -8.60 -7.96
C ILE A 109 21.57 -10.12 -7.86
N GLU A 110 20.48 -10.61 -7.29
CA GLU A 110 20.22 -12.05 -7.16
C GLU A 110 20.10 -12.70 -8.54
N ALA A 111 19.33 -12.09 -9.44
CA ALA A 111 19.16 -12.57 -10.80
C ALA A 111 20.48 -12.54 -11.61
N PHE A 112 21.27 -11.44 -11.47
CA PHE A 112 22.57 -11.35 -12.12
C PHE A 112 23.57 -12.40 -11.62
N ARG A 113 23.59 -12.64 -10.30
CA ARG A 113 24.42 -13.70 -9.72
C ARG A 113 24.03 -15.07 -10.28
N HIS A 114 22.73 -15.36 -10.35
CA HIS A 114 22.23 -16.60 -10.91
C HIS A 114 22.60 -16.75 -12.38
N LEU A 115 22.50 -15.71 -13.19
CA LEU A 115 22.95 -15.73 -14.58
C LEU A 115 24.43 -16.11 -14.69
N GLN A 116 25.31 -15.60 -13.81
CA GLN A 116 26.74 -15.93 -13.84
C GLN A 116 27.04 -17.40 -13.51
N GLU A 117 26.13 -18.10 -12.85
CA GLU A 117 26.25 -19.52 -12.51
C GLU A 117 25.77 -20.45 -13.64
N LEU A 118 25.10 -19.93 -14.67
CA LEU A 118 24.57 -20.70 -15.79
C LEU A 118 25.68 -21.11 -16.77
N SER A 119 25.48 -22.27 -17.40
CA SER A 119 26.43 -22.82 -18.39
C SER A 119 26.42 -22.01 -19.69
N PHE A 120 27.51 -22.06 -20.47
CA PHE A 120 27.59 -21.41 -21.79
C PHE A 120 26.50 -21.92 -22.74
N SER A 121 26.10 -23.17 -22.65
CA SER A 121 25.01 -23.72 -23.49
C SER A 121 23.67 -22.99 -23.31
N TYR A 122 23.40 -22.43 -22.15
CA TYR A 122 22.21 -21.59 -21.91
C TYR A 122 22.27 -20.32 -22.76
N TYR A 123 23.42 -19.68 -22.84
CA TYR A 123 23.59 -18.44 -23.63
C TYR A 123 23.58 -18.68 -25.13
N ASP A 124 23.97 -19.87 -25.58
CA ASP A 124 23.91 -20.25 -26.99
C ASP A 124 22.47 -20.47 -27.48
N THR A 125 21.58 -20.86 -26.57
CA THR A 125 20.15 -21.13 -26.89
C THR A 125 19.20 -20.01 -26.53
N THR A 126 19.61 -19.08 -25.65
CA THR A 126 18.74 -18.01 -25.15
C THR A 126 19.09 -16.66 -25.74
N GLN A 127 18.12 -15.95 -26.30
CA GLN A 127 18.33 -14.63 -26.88
C GLN A 127 18.74 -13.61 -25.79
N SER A 128 19.82 -12.90 -26.02
CA SER A 128 20.34 -11.88 -25.10
C SER A 128 19.32 -10.76 -24.79
N GLY A 129 18.49 -10.39 -25.77
CA GLY A 129 17.40 -9.41 -25.57
C GLY A 129 16.34 -9.87 -24.56
N TRP A 130 16.02 -11.15 -24.55
CA TRP A 130 15.09 -11.72 -23.58
C TRP A 130 15.66 -11.65 -22.15
N ILE A 131 16.95 -12.00 -21.98
CA ILE A 131 17.64 -11.89 -20.69
C ILE A 131 17.65 -10.44 -20.21
N MET A 132 17.96 -9.49 -21.10
CA MET A 132 17.97 -8.07 -20.77
C MET A 132 16.57 -7.54 -20.38
N ALA A 133 15.52 -7.95 -21.05
CA ALA A 133 14.14 -7.59 -20.71
C ALA A 133 13.78 -8.10 -19.31
N ARG A 134 14.10 -9.35 -19.00
CA ARG A 134 13.90 -9.95 -17.65
C ARG A 134 14.66 -9.17 -16.57
N MET A 135 15.91 -8.82 -16.84
CA MET A 135 16.78 -8.10 -15.89
C MET A 135 16.38 -6.64 -15.67
N THR A 136 15.73 -6.00 -16.64
CA THR A 136 15.42 -4.56 -16.55
C THR A 136 13.94 -4.30 -16.27
N SER A 137 13.04 -4.67 -17.17
CA SER A 137 11.62 -4.34 -17.08
C SER A 137 10.86 -5.26 -16.13
N ASP A 138 11.09 -6.58 -16.19
CA ASP A 138 10.30 -7.53 -15.40
C ASP A 138 10.66 -7.45 -13.91
N THR A 139 11.94 -7.32 -13.59
CA THR A 139 12.38 -7.11 -12.20
C THR A 139 11.78 -5.85 -11.59
N ARG A 140 11.70 -4.75 -12.36
CA ARG A 140 11.08 -3.51 -11.91
C ARG A 140 9.57 -3.68 -11.71
N LYS A 141 8.86 -4.29 -12.68
CA LYS A 141 7.43 -4.55 -12.55
C LYS A 141 7.11 -5.39 -11.33
N LEU A 142 7.89 -6.47 -11.11
CA LEU A 142 7.72 -7.35 -9.96
C LEU A 142 7.92 -6.57 -8.63
N ALA A 143 8.99 -5.80 -8.52
CA ALA A 143 9.26 -4.99 -7.32
C ALA A 143 8.17 -3.95 -7.08
N SER A 144 7.67 -3.30 -8.14
CA SER A 144 6.59 -2.31 -8.06
C SER A 144 5.29 -2.95 -7.57
N ILE A 145 4.84 -4.04 -8.20
CA ILE A 145 3.61 -4.75 -7.80
C ILE A 145 3.67 -5.16 -6.32
N ILE A 146 4.79 -5.71 -5.87
CA ILE A 146 4.93 -6.17 -4.49
C ILE A 146 4.98 -4.98 -3.51
N SER A 147 5.75 -3.93 -3.85
CA SER A 147 5.91 -2.76 -2.97
C SER A 147 4.60 -1.98 -2.85
N TRP A 148 3.95 -1.66 -3.96
CA TRP A 148 2.68 -0.92 -3.94
C TRP A 148 1.51 -1.78 -3.47
N GLY A 149 1.48 -3.07 -3.79
CA GLY A 149 0.47 -3.99 -3.24
C GLY A 149 0.56 -4.11 -1.72
N LEU A 150 1.77 -4.13 -1.14
CA LEU A 150 1.96 -4.09 0.31
C LEU A 150 1.47 -2.76 0.91
N VAL A 151 1.72 -1.66 0.21
CA VAL A 151 1.28 -0.32 0.55
C VAL A 151 -0.25 -0.25 0.63
N ASP A 152 -0.91 -0.66 -0.44
CA ASP A 152 -2.37 -0.63 -0.55
C ASP A 152 -3.03 -1.53 0.51
N PHE A 153 -2.45 -2.71 0.71
CA PHE A 153 -2.92 -3.64 1.75
C PHE A 153 -2.82 -3.03 3.16
N LEU A 154 -1.67 -2.44 3.51
CA LEU A 154 -1.46 -1.83 4.82
C LEU A 154 -2.40 -0.65 5.04
N TRP A 155 -2.51 0.23 4.04
CA TRP A 155 -3.39 1.40 4.13
C TRP A 155 -4.86 0.98 4.24
N GLY A 156 -5.34 0.11 3.36
CA GLY A 156 -6.72 -0.38 3.39
C GLY A 156 -7.05 -1.12 4.69
N PHE A 157 -6.12 -1.95 5.19
CA PHE A 157 -6.30 -2.67 6.45
C PHE A 157 -6.36 -1.73 7.66
N MET A 158 -5.47 -0.73 7.73
CA MET A 158 -5.48 0.26 8.80
C MET A 158 -6.73 1.13 8.75
N LEU A 159 -7.16 1.55 7.56
CA LEU A 159 -8.38 2.33 7.36
C LEU A 159 -9.62 1.52 7.79
N MET A 160 -9.70 0.25 7.42
CA MET A 160 -10.80 -0.63 7.83
C MET A 160 -10.89 -0.75 9.36
N ILE A 161 -9.75 -0.99 10.04
CA ILE A 161 -9.71 -1.03 11.51
C ILE A 161 -10.14 0.32 12.09
N GLY A 162 -9.63 1.41 11.56
CA GLY A 162 -9.94 2.75 12.04
C GLY A 162 -11.42 3.10 11.93
N ILE A 163 -12.05 2.77 10.79
CA ILE A 163 -13.49 2.97 10.58
C ILE A 163 -14.31 2.10 11.53
N LEU A 164 -13.92 0.84 11.74
CA LEU A 164 -14.61 -0.05 12.67
C LEU A 164 -14.53 0.50 14.11
N VAL A 165 -13.36 0.92 14.55
CA VAL A 165 -13.18 1.51 15.90
C VAL A 165 -14.02 2.79 16.04
N ALA A 166 -13.97 3.70 15.07
CA ALA A 166 -14.78 4.92 15.07
C ALA A 166 -16.28 4.60 15.11
N SER A 167 -16.74 3.63 14.34
CA SER A 167 -18.14 3.20 14.32
C SER A 167 -18.60 2.60 15.65
N ILE A 168 -17.74 1.82 16.31
CA ILE A 168 -18.06 1.27 17.65
C ILE A 168 -18.21 2.39 18.69
N ILE A 169 -17.37 3.43 18.60
CA ILE A 169 -17.42 4.57 19.53
C ILE A 169 -18.68 5.42 19.30
N ILE A 170 -19.11 5.58 18.07
CA ILE A 170 -20.27 6.39 17.71
C ILE A 170 -21.57 5.62 18.01
N ASP A 171 -21.71 4.43 17.45
CA ASP A 171 -22.83 3.51 17.66
C ASP A 171 -22.41 2.08 17.32
N TRP A 172 -22.36 1.21 18.31
CA TRP A 172 -21.99 -0.19 18.13
C TRP A 172 -22.90 -0.96 17.15
N ARG A 173 -24.15 -0.50 16.96
CA ARG A 173 -25.11 -1.10 16.00
C ARG A 173 -24.67 -0.84 14.56
N LEU A 174 -24.14 0.36 14.27
CA LEU A 174 -23.55 0.67 12.96
C LEU A 174 -22.35 -0.23 12.68
N ALA A 175 -21.49 -0.44 13.67
CA ALA A 175 -20.34 -1.34 13.54
C ALA A 175 -20.76 -2.78 13.17
N LEU A 176 -21.83 -3.30 13.78
CA LEU A 176 -22.36 -4.64 13.44
C LEU A 176 -22.85 -4.73 11.99
N ILE A 177 -23.52 -3.69 11.49
CA ILE A 177 -23.97 -3.63 10.09
C ILE A 177 -22.74 -3.64 9.15
N LEU A 178 -21.72 -2.84 9.44
CA LEU A 178 -20.50 -2.80 8.64
C LEU A 178 -19.78 -4.14 8.61
N VAL A 179 -19.63 -4.80 9.77
CA VAL A 179 -19.02 -6.14 9.85
C VAL A 179 -19.82 -7.18 9.08
N ALA A 180 -21.16 -7.11 9.10
CA ALA A 180 -22.01 -8.01 8.33
C ALA A 180 -21.93 -7.79 6.82
N LEU A 181 -21.59 -6.58 6.36
CA LEU A 181 -21.42 -6.26 4.94
C LEU A 181 -20.06 -6.73 4.38
N ILE A 182 -19.00 -6.82 5.21
CA ILE A 182 -17.66 -7.23 4.76
C ILE A 182 -17.69 -8.57 3.99
N PRO A 183 -18.26 -9.66 4.51
CA PRO A 183 -18.31 -10.94 3.78
C PRO A 183 -19.10 -10.86 2.48
N ILE A 184 -20.15 -10.03 2.42
CA ILE A 184 -20.94 -9.85 1.20
C ILE A 184 -20.08 -9.25 0.09
N PHE A 185 -19.28 -8.22 0.38
CA PHE A 185 -18.36 -7.62 -0.58
C PHE A 185 -17.19 -8.54 -0.96
N PHE A 186 -16.82 -9.48 -0.08
CA PHE A 186 -15.76 -10.43 -0.39
C PHE A 186 -16.19 -11.53 -1.36
N PHE A 187 -17.49 -11.88 -1.38
CA PHE A 187 -18.03 -12.92 -2.25
C PHE A 187 -18.68 -12.37 -3.55
N LEU A 188 -18.74 -11.08 -3.74
CA LEU A 188 -19.30 -10.42 -4.92
C LEU A 188 -18.21 -10.05 -5.90
#